data_5af9e8c202b9fa5399dcc01feacf9650
#
_entry.id   5af9e8c202b9fa5399dcc01feacf9650
#
_cell.length_a   1.000
_cell.length_b   1.000
_cell.length_c   1.000
_cell.angle_alpha   90.00
_cell.angle_beta   90.00
_cell.angle_gamma   90.00
#
_symmetry.space_group_name_H-M   'P 1'
#
loop_
_entity.id
_entity.type
_entity.pdbx_description
1 polymer ?
#
loop_
_entity_poly.entity_id
_entity_poly.type
_entity_poly.pdbx_seq_one_letter_code
_entity_poly.pdbx_strand_id
1 'polypeptide(L)'
;MTMQIGMFTSGYQRNPLEHCFQDAKEYGYDYIELWGGRPHAYAPDLKAGDINEVKRLIEKYEMPVRGFTPEHNAYPFNYMIGSEAQREDAVNYLKLCLDMAKEMGAEFVLTSPANGGYLATYDQLWTRLEKTIRELGDHAAKVGVKLTVEALTPYESNFFTRANDLVELFRRIDNPWIVGMCDVVPPFVQHESIMAYFDKLGDKMDHMHIIDGDNGTDSHIMPGEGSMPLPEMFY
;
A
#
# COMPACT_ATOMS: atom_id res chain seq x y z
N MET A 1 7.73 14.55 -15.97
CA MET A 1 6.37 13.99 -15.73
C MET A 1 5.68 14.91 -14.74
N THR A 2 4.40 15.20 -14.90
CA THR A 2 3.64 15.94 -13.89
C THR A 2 3.25 14.93 -12.80
N MET A 3 3.42 15.29 -11.54
CA MET A 3 2.94 14.50 -10.40
C MET A 3 1.42 14.40 -10.48
N GLN A 4 0.87 13.21 -10.22
CA GLN A 4 -0.57 12.97 -10.19
C GLN A 4 -1.01 12.79 -8.74
N ILE A 5 -2.19 13.29 -8.42
CA ILE A 5 -2.74 13.28 -7.06
C ILE A 5 -3.96 12.36 -7.04
N GLY A 6 -3.89 11.31 -6.23
CA GLY A 6 -4.98 10.36 -6.02
C GLY A 6 -5.76 10.62 -4.73
N MET A 7 -7.05 10.26 -4.73
CA MET A 7 -7.85 10.23 -3.53
C MET A 7 -7.96 8.78 -3.02
N PHE A 8 -7.52 8.55 -1.79
CA PHE A 8 -7.56 7.23 -1.17
C PHE A 8 -8.91 6.98 -0.49
N THR A 9 -9.58 5.88 -0.80
CA THR A 9 -10.93 5.61 -0.30
C THR A 9 -10.99 5.18 1.16
N SER A 10 -9.84 5.01 1.85
CA SER A 10 -9.79 4.66 3.28
C SER A 10 -10.51 5.68 4.17
N GLY A 11 -10.50 6.96 3.80
CA GLY A 11 -11.27 8.00 4.50
C GLY A 11 -12.79 7.87 4.37
N TYR A 12 -13.27 7.06 3.43
CA TYR A 12 -14.69 6.88 3.11
C TYR A 12 -15.27 5.55 3.59
N GLN A 13 -14.59 4.81 4.45
CA GLN A 13 -14.99 3.45 4.89
C GLN A 13 -16.43 3.34 5.41
N ARG A 14 -17.03 4.44 5.89
CA ARG A 14 -18.39 4.49 6.43
C ARG A 14 -19.39 5.19 5.50
N ASN A 15 -18.96 5.55 4.30
CA ASN A 15 -19.75 6.17 3.26
C ASN A 15 -19.92 5.22 2.08
N PRO A 16 -20.92 5.39 1.22
CA PRO A 16 -20.94 4.73 -0.08
C PRO A 16 -19.65 5.04 -0.87
N LEU A 17 -19.09 4.05 -1.54
CA LEU A 17 -17.87 4.22 -2.35
C LEU A 17 -18.02 5.33 -3.38
N GLU A 18 -19.22 5.49 -3.93
CA GLU A 18 -19.56 6.51 -4.92
C GLU A 18 -19.26 7.94 -4.45
N HIS A 19 -19.39 8.24 -3.14
CA HIS A 19 -19.08 9.57 -2.61
C HIS A 19 -17.61 9.93 -2.81
N CYS A 20 -16.69 8.99 -2.64
CA CYS A 20 -15.27 9.24 -2.89
C CYS A 20 -15.00 9.58 -4.38
N PHE A 21 -15.64 8.87 -5.31
CA PHE A 21 -15.52 9.16 -6.75
C PHE A 21 -16.10 10.54 -7.10
N GLN A 22 -17.23 10.89 -6.46
CA GLN A 22 -17.85 12.19 -6.65
C GLN A 22 -16.94 13.32 -6.19
N ASP A 23 -16.42 13.22 -4.96
CA ASP A 23 -15.55 14.23 -4.37
C ASP A 23 -14.21 14.32 -5.14
N ALA A 24 -13.63 13.19 -5.52
CA ALA A 24 -12.42 13.18 -6.34
C ALA A 24 -12.60 13.93 -7.66
N LYS A 25 -13.75 13.75 -8.33
CA LYS A 25 -14.08 14.48 -9.56
C LYS A 25 -14.30 15.95 -9.30
N GLU A 26 -15.03 16.30 -8.22
CA GLU A 26 -15.35 17.68 -7.86
C GLU A 26 -14.11 18.50 -7.48
N TYR A 27 -13.18 17.88 -6.73
CA TYR A 27 -11.97 18.57 -6.26
C TYR A 27 -10.76 18.42 -7.20
N GLY A 28 -10.92 17.74 -8.34
CA GLY A 28 -9.92 17.71 -9.40
C GLY A 28 -8.74 16.76 -9.13
N TYR A 29 -8.98 15.66 -8.44
CA TYR A 29 -8.02 14.57 -8.33
C TYR A 29 -7.84 13.85 -9.66
N ASP A 30 -6.67 13.24 -9.86
CA ASP A 30 -6.34 12.55 -11.11
C ASP A 30 -6.80 11.09 -11.13
N TYR A 31 -6.91 10.46 -9.96
CA TYR A 31 -7.25 9.03 -9.82
C TYR A 31 -7.77 8.67 -8.44
N ILE A 32 -8.31 7.46 -8.32
CA ILE A 32 -8.67 6.81 -7.05
C ILE A 32 -7.61 5.78 -6.69
N GLU A 33 -7.20 5.77 -5.42
CA GLU A 33 -6.60 4.62 -4.77
C GLU A 33 -7.68 3.91 -3.96
N LEU A 34 -7.93 2.64 -4.29
CA LEU A 34 -9.05 1.89 -3.74
C LEU A 34 -8.62 1.11 -2.49
N TRP A 35 -9.22 1.39 -1.35
CA TRP A 35 -9.03 0.61 -0.13
C TRP A 35 -9.74 -0.75 -0.25
N GLY A 36 -8.99 -1.84 -0.04
CA GLY A 36 -9.41 -3.22 -0.27
C GLY A 36 -10.10 -3.90 0.91
N GLY A 37 -10.84 -3.15 1.71
CA GLY A 37 -11.65 -3.65 2.82
C GLY A 37 -13.15 -3.56 2.54
N ARG A 38 -13.96 -4.22 3.39
CA ARG A 38 -15.41 -4.05 3.38
C ARG A 38 -15.80 -2.73 4.03
N PRO A 39 -16.81 -2.03 3.49
CA PRO A 39 -17.76 -2.46 2.47
C PRO A 39 -17.33 -2.18 1.02
N HIS A 40 -16.16 -1.61 0.75
CA HIS A 40 -15.84 -1.05 -0.55
C HIS A 40 -15.32 -2.08 -1.57
N ALA A 41 -14.21 -2.78 -1.24
CA ALA A 41 -13.49 -3.53 -2.26
C ALA A 41 -12.69 -4.71 -1.70
N TYR A 42 -13.28 -5.49 -0.80
CA TYR A 42 -12.66 -6.72 -0.34
C TYR A 42 -12.50 -7.70 -1.52
N ALA A 43 -11.27 -8.14 -1.80
CA ALA A 43 -10.96 -8.86 -3.03
C ALA A 43 -11.83 -10.09 -3.32
N PRO A 44 -12.21 -10.93 -2.33
CA PRO A 44 -13.18 -12.00 -2.56
C PRO A 44 -14.57 -11.52 -2.98
N ASP A 45 -15.04 -10.37 -2.47
CA ASP A 45 -16.32 -9.80 -2.86
C ASP A 45 -16.23 -9.20 -4.27
N LEU A 46 -15.12 -8.54 -4.62
CA LEU A 46 -14.84 -8.10 -5.99
C LEU A 46 -14.91 -9.27 -6.97
N LYS A 47 -14.25 -10.39 -6.65
CA LYS A 47 -14.30 -11.61 -7.47
C LYS A 47 -15.71 -12.19 -7.57
N ALA A 48 -16.53 -12.05 -6.54
CA ALA A 48 -17.92 -12.51 -6.52
C ALA A 48 -18.88 -11.64 -7.36
N GLY A 49 -18.47 -10.43 -7.77
CA GLY A 49 -19.24 -9.57 -8.65
C GLY A 49 -19.21 -8.08 -8.30
N ASP A 50 -18.78 -7.68 -7.11
CA ASP A 50 -18.76 -6.27 -6.68
C ASP A 50 -17.82 -5.40 -7.54
N ILE A 51 -16.88 -6.00 -8.26
CA ILE A 51 -16.02 -5.31 -9.23
C ILE A 51 -16.82 -4.56 -10.32
N ASN A 52 -18.04 -5.00 -10.61
CA ASN A 52 -18.90 -4.33 -11.59
C ASN A 52 -19.33 -2.94 -11.11
N GLU A 53 -19.52 -2.76 -9.79
CA GLU A 53 -19.81 -1.45 -9.23
C GLU A 53 -18.60 -0.52 -9.34
N VAL A 54 -17.39 -1.01 -9.05
CA VAL A 54 -16.15 -0.23 -9.24
C VAL A 54 -16.01 0.23 -10.69
N LYS A 55 -16.19 -0.69 -11.65
CA LYS A 55 -16.14 -0.38 -13.10
C LYS A 55 -17.20 0.65 -13.49
N ARG A 56 -18.43 0.51 -12.97
CA ARG A 56 -19.51 1.49 -13.20
C ARG A 56 -19.13 2.89 -12.70
N LEU A 57 -18.49 2.99 -11.53
CA LEU A 57 -18.06 4.26 -10.96
C LEU A 57 -16.92 4.89 -11.76
N ILE A 58 -15.93 4.09 -12.20
CA ILE A 58 -14.85 4.52 -13.10
C ILE A 58 -15.44 5.17 -14.36
N GLU A 59 -16.40 4.50 -15.02
CA GLU A 59 -17.05 5.00 -16.23
C GLU A 59 -17.90 6.25 -15.95
N LYS A 60 -18.71 6.20 -14.89
CA LYS A 60 -19.65 7.30 -14.55
C LYS A 60 -18.92 8.62 -14.27
N TYR A 61 -17.82 8.56 -13.55
CA TYR A 61 -17.08 9.76 -13.12
C TYR A 61 -15.86 10.05 -14.02
N GLU A 62 -15.58 9.21 -14.99
CA GLU A 62 -14.35 9.27 -15.81
C GLU A 62 -13.10 9.39 -14.93
N MET A 63 -13.09 8.62 -13.83
CA MET A 63 -12.08 8.67 -12.78
C MET A 63 -11.42 7.28 -12.66
N PRO A 64 -10.16 7.11 -13.12
CA PRO A 64 -9.50 5.82 -13.09
C PRO A 64 -9.17 5.38 -11.66
N VAL A 65 -9.23 4.08 -11.40
CA VAL A 65 -8.59 3.46 -10.23
C VAL A 65 -7.18 3.07 -10.65
N ARG A 66 -6.14 3.65 -10.03
CA ARG A 66 -4.74 3.35 -10.33
C ARG A 66 -4.05 2.53 -9.25
N GLY A 67 -4.47 2.67 -8.01
CA GLY A 67 -3.94 1.91 -6.87
C GLY A 67 -5.00 1.02 -6.22
N PHE A 68 -4.57 -0.13 -5.74
CA PHE A 68 -5.38 -1.00 -4.91
C PHE A 68 -4.61 -1.39 -3.65
N THR A 69 -5.12 -0.97 -2.48
CA THR A 69 -4.48 -1.15 -1.18
C THR A 69 -5.33 -2.09 -0.33
N PRO A 70 -5.06 -3.41 -0.40
CA PRO A 70 -5.81 -4.41 0.34
C PRO A 70 -5.51 -4.35 1.84
N GLU A 71 -6.52 -4.65 2.66
CA GLU A 71 -6.37 -4.84 4.10
C GLU A 71 -5.69 -6.19 4.37
N HIS A 72 -4.44 -6.20 4.87
CA HIS A 72 -3.66 -7.44 4.96
C HIS A 72 -2.59 -7.48 6.06
N ASN A 73 -2.17 -6.31 6.61
CA ASN A 73 -0.99 -6.24 7.48
C ASN A 73 -1.25 -6.68 8.93
N ALA A 74 -2.50 -6.88 9.33
CA ALA A 74 -2.85 -7.34 10.66
C ALA A 74 -3.54 -8.71 10.60
N TYR A 75 -4.83 -8.76 10.65
CA TYR A 75 -5.66 -9.95 10.70
C TYR A 75 -6.68 -9.90 9.55
N PRO A 76 -6.92 -11.00 8.82
CA PRO A 76 -6.34 -12.35 8.99
C PRO A 76 -5.08 -12.63 8.13
N PHE A 77 -4.61 -11.71 7.29
CA PHE A 77 -3.65 -11.96 6.20
C PHE A 77 -2.22 -11.48 6.47
N ASN A 78 -1.78 -11.45 7.73
CA ASN A 78 -0.37 -11.15 8.02
C ASN A 78 0.54 -12.31 7.57
N TYR A 79 1.31 -12.11 6.50
CA TYR A 79 2.23 -13.11 5.98
C TYR A 79 3.57 -13.20 6.75
N MET A 80 3.82 -12.30 7.71
CA MET A 80 5.07 -12.27 8.47
C MET A 80 5.07 -13.17 9.70
N ILE A 81 3.91 -13.59 10.20
CA ILE A 81 3.75 -14.39 11.41
C ILE A 81 2.96 -15.67 11.13
N GLY A 82 3.03 -16.63 12.06
CA GLY A 82 2.26 -17.86 12.00
C GLY A 82 2.88 -18.97 11.16
N SER A 83 2.10 -20.01 10.89
CA SER A 83 2.53 -21.20 10.14
C SER A 83 2.77 -20.90 8.66
N GLU A 84 3.41 -21.84 7.95
CA GLU A 84 3.57 -21.75 6.51
C GLU A 84 2.22 -21.73 5.77
N ALA A 85 1.24 -22.52 6.24
CA ALA A 85 -0.09 -22.52 5.65
C ALA A 85 -0.79 -21.15 5.77
N GLN A 86 -0.59 -20.43 6.89
CA GLN A 86 -1.13 -19.08 7.06
C GLN A 86 -0.40 -18.06 6.16
N ARG A 87 0.92 -18.22 5.96
CA ARG A 87 1.65 -17.41 4.98
C ARG A 87 1.12 -17.64 3.56
N GLU A 88 0.93 -18.90 3.17
CA GLU A 88 0.39 -19.27 1.85
C GLU A 88 -1.02 -18.72 1.64
N ASP A 89 -1.88 -18.73 2.67
CA ASP A 89 -3.21 -18.14 2.61
C ASP A 89 -3.15 -16.63 2.35
N ALA A 90 -2.30 -15.91 3.10
CA ALA A 90 -2.07 -14.48 2.88
C ALA A 90 -1.50 -14.18 1.47
N VAL A 91 -0.56 -14.99 0.99
CA VAL A 91 -0.01 -14.86 -0.38
C VAL A 91 -1.10 -15.10 -1.43
N ASN A 92 -1.95 -16.10 -1.25
CA ASN A 92 -3.05 -16.39 -2.17
C ASN A 92 -4.08 -15.25 -2.19
N TYR A 93 -4.37 -14.65 -1.04
CA TYR A 93 -5.21 -13.46 -0.95
C TYR A 93 -4.60 -12.28 -1.72
N LEU A 94 -3.31 -12.00 -1.54
CA LEU A 94 -2.64 -10.89 -2.24
C LEU A 94 -2.50 -11.16 -3.76
N LYS A 95 -2.33 -12.40 -4.19
CA LYS A 95 -2.42 -12.77 -5.61
C LYS A 95 -3.81 -12.48 -6.18
N LEU A 96 -4.87 -12.80 -5.43
CA LEU A 96 -6.22 -12.40 -5.83
C LEU A 96 -6.38 -10.88 -5.92
N CYS A 97 -5.76 -10.12 -5.01
CA CYS A 97 -5.77 -8.66 -5.07
C CYS A 97 -5.10 -8.15 -6.36
N LEU A 98 -3.96 -8.74 -6.76
CA LEU A 98 -3.29 -8.42 -8.02
C LEU A 98 -4.17 -8.76 -9.26
N ASP A 99 -4.88 -9.88 -9.22
CA ASP A 99 -5.81 -10.27 -10.28
C ASP A 99 -6.98 -9.25 -10.40
N MET A 100 -7.56 -8.85 -9.26
CA MET A 100 -8.65 -7.86 -9.23
C MET A 100 -8.16 -6.46 -9.64
N ALA A 101 -6.96 -6.07 -9.21
CA ALA A 101 -6.32 -4.84 -9.67
C ALA A 101 -6.19 -4.80 -11.19
N LYS A 102 -5.68 -5.87 -11.80
CA LYS A 102 -5.63 -6.02 -13.26
C LYS A 102 -6.98 -5.87 -13.90
N GLU A 103 -8.01 -6.49 -13.33
CA GLU A 103 -9.37 -6.50 -13.91
C GLU A 103 -10.04 -5.13 -13.86
N MET A 104 -9.75 -4.29 -12.85
CA MET A 104 -10.26 -2.92 -12.76
C MET A 104 -9.36 -1.88 -13.45
N GLY A 105 -8.21 -2.30 -13.99
CA GLY A 105 -7.27 -1.41 -14.69
C GLY A 105 -6.30 -0.68 -13.76
N ALA A 106 -6.15 -1.11 -12.49
CA ALA A 106 -5.18 -0.53 -11.57
C ALA A 106 -3.74 -0.90 -11.97
N GLU A 107 -2.81 0.00 -11.66
CA GLU A 107 -1.41 -0.10 -12.06
C GLU A 107 -0.55 -0.78 -10.98
N PHE A 108 -0.98 -0.68 -9.71
CA PHE A 108 -0.26 -1.26 -8.59
C PHE A 108 -1.18 -1.81 -7.50
N VAL A 109 -0.63 -2.76 -6.72
CA VAL A 109 -1.18 -3.25 -5.45
C VAL A 109 -0.17 -2.97 -4.36
N LEU A 110 -0.61 -2.36 -3.27
CA LEU A 110 0.22 -2.09 -2.10
C LEU A 110 0.28 -3.32 -1.20
N THR A 111 1.44 -3.57 -0.62
CA THR A 111 1.65 -4.56 0.45
C THR A 111 2.69 -4.06 1.44
N SER A 112 2.55 -4.46 2.70
CA SER A 112 3.43 -4.03 3.78
C SER A 112 3.84 -5.23 4.66
N PRO A 113 5.14 -5.38 5.00
CA PRO A 113 5.59 -6.39 5.96
C PRO A 113 5.23 -5.97 7.39
N ALA A 114 4.15 -6.53 7.92
CA ALA A 114 3.69 -6.27 9.28
C ALA A 114 4.58 -6.91 10.36
N ASN A 115 4.14 -6.86 11.60
CA ASN A 115 4.85 -7.44 12.74
C ASN A 115 5.05 -8.96 12.57
N GLY A 116 6.30 -9.39 12.62
CA GLY A 116 6.71 -10.79 12.46
C GLY A 116 6.75 -11.60 13.76
N GLY A 117 6.25 -11.02 14.85
CA GLY A 117 6.27 -11.62 16.19
C GLY A 117 7.59 -11.42 16.91
N TYR A 118 7.63 -11.79 18.18
CA TYR A 118 8.77 -11.50 19.07
C TYR A 118 9.74 -12.68 19.25
N LEU A 119 9.44 -13.83 18.66
CA LEU A 119 10.27 -15.05 18.77
C LEU A 119 11.13 -15.31 17.55
N ALA A 120 10.84 -14.69 16.41
CA ALA A 120 11.63 -14.85 15.19
C ALA A 120 12.90 -13.99 15.26
N THR A 121 14.01 -14.55 14.77
CA THR A 121 15.23 -13.79 14.56
C THR A 121 15.11 -12.89 13.33
N TYR A 122 15.95 -11.84 13.25
CA TYR A 122 15.99 -10.94 12.11
C TYR A 122 16.21 -11.69 10.78
N ASP A 123 17.09 -12.67 10.76
CA ASP A 123 17.35 -13.49 9.57
C ASP A 123 16.15 -14.36 9.16
N GLN A 124 15.38 -14.86 10.14
CA GLN A 124 14.16 -15.61 9.88
C GLN A 124 13.07 -14.71 9.29
N LEU A 125 12.93 -13.47 9.79
CA LEU A 125 12.01 -12.49 9.24
C LEU A 125 12.35 -12.14 7.79
N TRP A 126 13.62 -11.88 7.49
CA TRP A 126 14.08 -11.62 6.12
C TRP A 126 13.86 -12.81 5.20
N THR A 127 14.17 -14.02 5.64
CA THR A 127 13.96 -15.24 4.83
C THR A 127 12.49 -15.40 4.48
N ARG A 128 11.60 -15.16 5.44
CA ARG A 128 10.15 -15.26 5.24
C ARG A 128 9.63 -14.15 4.32
N LEU A 129 10.09 -12.91 4.51
CA LEU A 129 9.74 -11.78 3.67
C LEU A 129 10.20 -12.01 2.22
N GLU A 130 11.47 -12.36 2.03
CA GLU A 130 12.06 -12.59 0.71
C GLU A 130 11.28 -13.67 -0.06
N LYS A 131 10.96 -14.79 0.59
CA LYS A 131 10.14 -15.85 -0.01
C LYS A 131 8.78 -15.31 -0.46
N THR A 132 8.11 -14.56 0.42
CA THR A 132 6.76 -14.01 0.16
C THR A 132 6.77 -13.01 -0.99
N ILE A 133 7.69 -12.03 -0.94
CA ILE A 133 7.74 -10.97 -1.95
C ILE A 133 8.21 -11.49 -3.32
N ARG A 134 9.06 -12.53 -3.38
CA ARG A 134 9.38 -13.21 -4.66
C ARG A 134 8.15 -13.83 -5.28
N GLU A 135 7.38 -14.61 -4.51
CA GLU A 135 6.16 -15.25 -5.01
C GLU A 135 5.10 -14.22 -5.50
N LEU A 136 4.95 -13.10 -4.78
CA LEU A 136 4.04 -12.03 -5.16
C LEU A 136 4.56 -11.24 -6.37
N GLY A 137 5.85 -10.95 -6.42
CA GLY A 137 6.50 -10.25 -7.53
C GLY A 137 6.45 -11.04 -8.84
N ASP A 138 6.58 -12.37 -8.78
CA ASP A 138 6.41 -13.24 -9.96
C ASP A 138 4.96 -13.21 -10.46
N HIS A 139 3.99 -13.16 -9.55
CA HIS A 139 2.58 -13.02 -9.93
C HIS A 139 2.29 -11.62 -10.48
N ALA A 140 2.83 -10.57 -9.87
CA ALA A 140 2.74 -9.18 -10.32
C ALA A 140 3.26 -9.04 -11.77
N ALA A 141 4.44 -9.62 -12.06
CA ALA A 141 5.00 -9.68 -13.42
C ALA A 141 4.07 -10.40 -14.41
N LYS A 142 3.47 -11.51 -13.99
CA LYS A 142 2.56 -12.31 -14.83
C LYS A 142 1.30 -11.53 -15.22
N VAL A 143 0.73 -10.78 -14.28
CA VAL A 143 -0.52 -10.03 -14.52
C VAL A 143 -0.28 -8.61 -15.08
N GLY A 144 0.96 -8.11 -14.97
CA GLY A 144 1.33 -6.78 -15.43
C GLY A 144 0.83 -5.67 -14.51
N VAL A 145 0.83 -5.90 -13.19
CA VAL A 145 0.50 -4.95 -12.12
C VAL A 145 1.68 -4.88 -11.16
N LYS A 146 2.12 -3.69 -10.79
CA LYS A 146 3.25 -3.53 -9.86
C LYS A 146 2.85 -4.00 -8.44
N LEU A 147 3.82 -4.56 -7.73
CA LEU A 147 3.75 -4.79 -6.29
C LEU A 147 4.50 -3.65 -5.60
N THR A 148 3.76 -2.74 -4.97
CA THR A 148 4.33 -1.61 -4.24
C THR A 148 4.51 -1.99 -2.79
N VAL A 149 5.74 -1.95 -2.29
CA VAL A 149 6.06 -2.32 -0.90
C VAL A 149 6.24 -1.08 -0.06
N GLU A 150 5.57 -1.06 1.08
CA GLU A 150 5.59 0.01 2.06
C GLU A 150 6.40 -0.37 3.30
N ALA A 151 7.22 0.55 3.79
CA ALA A 151 7.79 0.47 5.13
C ALA A 151 6.81 1.08 6.13
N LEU A 152 6.50 0.36 7.21
CA LEU A 152 5.50 0.71 8.20
C LEU A 152 6.08 1.48 9.38
N THR A 153 5.22 1.99 10.25
CA THR A 153 5.64 2.54 11.54
C THR A 153 6.18 1.44 12.47
N PRO A 154 6.98 1.79 13.50
CA PRO A 154 7.40 0.83 14.53
C PRO A 154 6.24 0.27 15.38
N TYR A 155 5.06 0.83 15.28
CA TYR A 155 3.84 0.32 15.94
C TYR A 155 3.21 -0.85 15.18
N GLU A 156 3.40 -0.90 13.87
CA GLU A 156 2.82 -1.91 12.98
C GLU A 156 3.81 -3.01 12.60
N SER A 157 5.09 -2.67 12.46
CA SER A 157 6.15 -3.61 12.11
C SER A 157 7.32 -3.54 13.09
N ASN A 158 7.87 -4.69 13.46
CA ASN A 158 9.01 -4.77 14.35
C ASN A 158 10.36 -4.93 13.62
N PHE A 159 10.38 -4.81 12.26
CA PHE A 159 11.63 -4.99 11.54
C PHE A 159 11.73 -4.26 10.18
N PHE A 160 10.61 -3.88 9.55
CA PHE A 160 10.58 -3.27 8.21
C PHE A 160 9.94 -1.88 8.28
N THR A 161 10.72 -0.88 8.67
CA THR A 161 10.19 0.42 9.09
C THR A 161 10.87 1.64 8.48
N ARG A 162 11.91 1.47 7.66
CA ARG A 162 12.74 2.56 7.14
C ARG A 162 13.04 2.42 5.65
N ALA A 163 13.45 3.51 5.02
CA ALA A 163 13.92 3.48 3.63
C ALA A 163 15.05 2.46 3.39
N ASN A 164 15.94 2.26 4.37
CA ASN A 164 17.00 1.24 4.26
C ASN A 164 16.48 -0.19 4.15
N ASP A 165 15.32 -0.50 4.73
CA ASP A 165 14.74 -1.84 4.65
C ASP A 165 14.21 -2.11 3.23
N LEU A 166 13.64 -1.09 2.58
CA LEU A 166 13.29 -1.15 1.15
C LEU A 166 14.53 -1.34 0.26
N VAL A 167 15.62 -0.60 0.52
CA VAL A 167 16.90 -0.79 -0.20
C VAL A 167 17.40 -2.21 -0.06
N GLU A 168 17.38 -2.76 1.15
CA GLU A 168 17.81 -4.15 1.41
C GLU A 168 16.90 -5.16 0.70
N LEU A 169 15.58 -4.91 0.68
CA LEU A 169 14.64 -5.75 -0.07
C LEU A 169 14.98 -5.78 -1.56
N PHE A 170 15.20 -4.62 -2.18
CA PHE A 170 15.53 -4.53 -3.61
C PHE A 170 16.91 -5.11 -3.93
N ARG A 171 17.87 -5.03 -3.00
CA ARG A 171 19.16 -5.71 -3.13
C ARG A 171 19.02 -7.23 -3.12
N ARG A 172 18.08 -7.78 -2.35
CA ARG A 172 17.81 -9.22 -2.27
C ARG A 172 16.95 -9.72 -3.44
N ILE A 173 16.07 -8.88 -3.96
CA ILE A 173 15.09 -9.26 -4.99
C ILE A 173 15.21 -8.32 -6.18
N ASP A 174 15.90 -8.77 -7.23
CA ASP A 174 15.99 -8.05 -8.49
C ASP A 174 14.76 -8.38 -9.37
N ASN A 175 13.69 -7.61 -9.18
CA ASN A 175 12.45 -7.74 -9.96
C ASN A 175 11.91 -6.35 -10.29
N PRO A 176 11.73 -6.00 -11.59
CA PRO A 176 11.25 -4.68 -11.99
C PRO A 176 9.77 -4.41 -11.62
N TRP A 177 9.01 -5.45 -11.33
CA TRP A 177 7.61 -5.34 -10.92
C TRP A 177 7.43 -5.09 -9.41
N ILE A 178 8.54 -5.12 -8.64
CA ILE A 178 8.54 -4.77 -7.23
C ILE A 178 9.13 -3.38 -7.09
N VAL A 179 8.36 -2.46 -6.53
CA VAL A 179 8.70 -1.06 -6.30
C VAL A 179 8.42 -0.68 -4.85
N GLY A 180 8.84 0.50 -4.44
CA GLY A 180 8.63 1.00 -3.08
C GLY A 180 7.80 2.27 -3.06
N MET A 181 7.36 2.60 -1.87
CA MET A 181 6.67 3.85 -1.60
C MET A 181 7.13 4.48 -0.28
N CYS A 182 6.68 5.69 -0.05
CA CYS A 182 6.80 6.40 1.22
C CYS A 182 5.41 6.83 1.70
N ASP A 183 4.91 6.25 2.79
CA ASP A 183 3.97 6.96 3.64
C ASP A 183 4.77 7.96 4.48
N VAL A 184 4.25 9.17 4.69
CA VAL A 184 4.98 10.22 5.42
C VAL A 184 5.00 10.00 6.93
N VAL A 185 4.12 9.17 7.49
CA VAL A 185 4.03 8.91 8.94
C VAL A 185 5.22 8.08 9.46
N PRO A 186 5.62 6.92 8.86
CA PRO A 186 6.77 6.16 9.31
C PRO A 186 8.08 6.97 9.44
N PRO A 187 8.53 7.73 8.44
CA PRO A 187 9.71 8.58 8.61
C PRO A 187 9.51 9.69 9.63
N PHE A 188 8.31 10.29 9.72
CA PHE A 188 8.03 11.36 10.66
C PHE A 188 8.18 10.91 12.13
N VAL A 189 7.53 9.83 12.52
CA VAL A 189 7.62 9.30 13.91
C VAL A 189 9.02 8.76 14.25
N GLN A 190 9.84 8.44 13.25
CA GLN A 190 11.20 7.94 13.44
C GLN A 190 12.27 9.02 13.20
N HIS A 191 11.88 10.28 12.96
CA HIS A 191 12.78 11.38 12.63
C HIS A 191 13.71 11.05 11.43
N GLU A 192 13.21 10.31 10.45
CA GLU A 192 13.86 10.08 9.16
C GLU A 192 13.34 11.10 8.14
N SER A 193 14.21 11.59 7.27
CA SER A 193 13.76 12.49 6.19
C SER A 193 13.01 11.72 5.11
N ILE A 194 11.88 12.26 4.62
CA ILE A 194 11.17 11.70 3.46
C ILE A 194 12.07 11.69 2.22
N MET A 195 12.98 12.66 2.09
CA MET A 195 13.96 12.71 0.98
C MET A 195 14.88 11.49 0.96
N ALA A 196 15.07 10.82 2.12
CA ALA A 196 15.86 9.59 2.16
C ALA A 196 15.23 8.46 1.33
N TYR A 197 13.90 8.43 1.18
CA TYR A 197 13.22 7.47 0.30
C TYR A 197 13.54 7.77 -1.17
N PHE A 198 13.44 9.03 -1.60
CA PHE A 198 13.77 9.42 -2.96
C PHE A 198 15.24 9.16 -3.31
N ASP A 199 16.16 9.61 -2.46
CA ASP A 199 17.59 9.48 -2.68
C ASP A 199 18.07 8.03 -2.74
N LYS A 200 17.50 7.17 -1.87
CA LYS A 200 17.92 5.78 -1.75
C LYS A 200 17.22 4.84 -2.72
N LEU A 201 15.95 5.07 -3.03
CA LEU A 201 15.16 4.19 -3.88
C LEU A 201 15.27 4.56 -5.36
N GLY A 202 15.54 5.84 -5.69
CA GLY A 202 15.65 6.30 -7.07
C GLY A 202 14.45 5.88 -7.92
N ASP A 203 14.69 5.20 -9.03
CA ASP A 203 13.63 4.73 -9.95
C ASP A 203 12.68 3.67 -9.34
N LYS A 204 13.00 3.15 -8.16
CA LYS A 204 12.11 2.26 -7.40
C LYS A 204 11.13 3.00 -6.50
N MET A 205 11.27 4.31 -6.31
CA MET A 205 10.31 5.15 -5.60
C MET A 205 9.13 5.46 -6.53
N ASP A 206 7.99 4.80 -6.33
CA ASP A 206 6.88 4.80 -7.30
C ASP A 206 5.62 5.49 -6.79
N HIS A 207 5.43 5.57 -5.47
CA HIS A 207 4.20 6.07 -4.85
C HIS A 207 4.43 6.74 -3.50
N MET A 208 3.50 7.60 -3.10
CA MET A 208 3.47 8.22 -1.76
C MET A 208 2.07 8.24 -1.18
N HIS A 209 1.97 8.04 0.14
CA HIS A 209 0.82 8.46 0.91
C HIS A 209 1.14 9.76 1.65
N ILE A 210 0.23 10.74 1.54
CA ILE A 210 0.34 12.03 2.19
C ILE A 210 -0.84 12.19 3.12
N ILE A 211 -0.54 12.23 4.41
CA ILE A 211 -1.49 12.37 5.51
C ILE A 211 -0.85 13.25 6.60
N ASP A 212 -1.51 13.55 7.67
CA ASP A 212 -0.92 14.21 8.83
C ASP A 212 -0.81 13.27 10.03
N GLY A 213 -0.01 13.61 11.01
CA GLY A 213 0.25 12.81 12.19
C GLY A 213 0.61 13.64 13.41
N ASP A 214 0.67 13.02 14.59
CA ASP A 214 0.89 13.68 15.87
C ASP A 214 2.33 13.59 16.40
N ASN A 215 3.27 13.04 15.64
CA ASN A 215 4.68 12.84 16.00
C ASN A 215 4.94 11.92 17.21
N GLY A 216 3.92 11.28 17.74
CA GLY A 216 4.07 10.44 18.93
C GLY A 216 3.44 9.07 18.80
N THR A 217 2.55 8.91 17.85
CA THR A 217 1.80 7.67 17.63
C THR A 217 1.74 7.32 16.15
N ASP A 218 1.01 6.26 15.84
CA ASP A 218 0.68 5.82 14.48
C ASP A 218 -0.61 6.50 13.99
N SER A 219 -0.83 7.75 14.37
CA SER A 219 -2.04 8.46 13.96
C SER A 219 -1.94 8.91 12.50
N HIS A 220 -3.00 8.60 11.76
CA HIS A 220 -3.24 9.08 10.41
C HIS A 220 -4.45 10.00 10.45
N ILE A 221 -4.24 11.30 10.46
CA ILE A 221 -5.26 12.34 10.60
C ILE A 221 -5.29 13.25 9.39
N MET A 222 -6.36 13.99 9.23
CA MET A 222 -6.53 14.87 8.07
C MET A 222 -5.38 15.88 7.96
N PRO A 223 -4.86 16.14 6.75
CA PRO A 223 -3.84 17.16 6.53
C PRO A 223 -4.24 18.51 7.12
N GLY A 224 -3.37 19.07 7.98
CA GLY A 224 -3.58 20.32 8.69
C GLY A 224 -4.21 20.17 10.08
N GLU A 225 -4.57 18.97 10.52
CA GLU A 225 -5.08 18.69 11.87
C GLU A 225 -4.01 18.07 12.79
N GLY A 226 -2.86 17.71 12.25
CA GLY A 226 -1.73 17.13 12.98
C GLY A 226 -0.62 18.13 13.28
N SER A 227 0.57 17.60 13.46
CA SER A 227 1.78 18.38 13.78
C SER A 227 2.89 18.25 12.73
N MET A 228 2.62 17.57 11.61
CA MET A 228 3.58 17.49 10.51
C MET A 228 3.76 18.86 9.84
N PRO A 229 5.00 19.28 9.58
CA PRO A 229 5.27 20.50 8.81
C PRO A 229 5.05 20.26 7.31
N LEU A 230 3.80 19.89 6.93
CA LEU A 230 3.46 19.49 5.56
C LEU A 230 3.89 20.52 4.49
N PRO A 231 3.69 21.85 4.67
CA PRO A 231 4.18 22.82 3.69
C PRO A 231 5.69 22.74 3.48
N GLU A 232 6.46 22.60 4.55
CA GLU A 232 7.93 22.55 4.51
C GLU A 232 8.45 21.22 3.95
N MET A 233 7.66 20.15 4.05
CA MET A 233 8.05 18.84 3.52
C MET A 233 7.95 18.76 2.00
N PHE A 234 7.22 19.69 1.34
CA PHE A 234 6.96 19.66 -0.10
C PHE A 234 7.49 20.92 -0.84
N TYR A 235 8.30 21.75 -0.16
CA TYR A 235 9.04 22.86 -0.75
C TYR A 235 10.54 22.55 -0.79
#